data_8f49c184915e1cd2983bd57830f6e5fc
#
_entry.id   8f49c184915e1cd2983bd57830f6e5fc
#
_cell.length_a   1.000
_cell.length_b   1.000
_cell.length_c   1.000
_cell.angle_alpha   90.00
_cell.angle_beta   90.00
_cell.angle_gamma   90.00
#
_symmetry.space_group_name_H-M   'P 1'
#
loop_
_entity.id
_entity.type
_entity.pdbx_description
1 polymer ?
#
loop_
_entity_poly.entity_id
_entity_poly.type
_entity_poly.pdbx_seq_one_letter_code
_entity_poly.pdbx_strand_id
1 'polypeptide(L)'
;KNYAEGKGQGGGVDTAGYALWTLEVGDYPADPIVDAVTHFLLASPGDSNYWQCSSNRPPSESSDFTTTYLAIRALKYYSNKNQQTAAQKRYKSTLKWLLAATPKTTEDKVFHLRSLDYLNAPAESMKHFSADLLGAQQVDGGWSQLNGMESDPYATATVLVGLIRSGQIDRQQAAYANGISYLV
;
A
#
# COMPACT_ATOMS: atom_id res chain seq x y z
N LYS A 1 -4.65 -8.04 -24.50
CA LYS A 1 -5.23 -9.39 -24.60
C LYS A 1 -5.11 -10.14 -23.28
N ASN A 2 -3.91 -10.33 -22.71
CA ASN A 2 -3.71 -11.10 -21.48
C ASN A 2 -4.53 -10.58 -20.30
N TYR A 3 -4.52 -9.28 -20.04
CA TYR A 3 -5.27 -8.68 -18.94
C TYR A 3 -6.79 -8.86 -19.09
N ALA A 4 -7.33 -8.75 -20.32
CA ALA A 4 -8.75 -8.98 -20.58
C ALA A 4 -9.17 -10.46 -20.35
N GLU A 5 -8.21 -11.38 -20.41
CA GLU A 5 -8.40 -12.80 -20.09
C GLU A 5 -8.15 -13.11 -18.59
N GLY A 6 -7.94 -12.09 -17.74
CA GLY A 6 -7.58 -12.25 -16.34
C GLY A 6 -6.14 -12.76 -16.10
N LYS A 7 -5.31 -12.72 -17.14
CA LYS A 7 -3.90 -13.15 -17.08
C LYS A 7 -2.99 -11.93 -17.01
N GLY A 8 -2.05 -11.94 -16.09
CA GLY A 8 -1.06 -10.86 -15.95
C GLY A 8 0.05 -10.90 -17.01
N GLN A 9 1.00 -10.02 -16.82
CA GLN A 9 2.30 -9.97 -17.51
C GLN A 9 3.43 -10.19 -16.49
N GLY A 10 4.67 -10.17 -16.93
CA GLY A 10 5.83 -10.21 -16.04
C GLY A 10 5.75 -9.12 -14.96
N GLY A 11 6.03 -9.48 -13.71
CA GLY A 11 5.83 -8.62 -12.53
C GLY A 11 4.40 -8.58 -11.99
N GLY A 12 3.44 -9.25 -12.64
CA GLY A 12 2.10 -9.52 -12.09
C GLY A 12 1.35 -8.28 -11.62
N VAL A 13 0.86 -8.36 -10.38
CA VAL A 13 0.07 -7.30 -9.74
C VAL A 13 0.90 -6.04 -9.48
N ASP A 14 2.19 -6.17 -9.14
CA ASP A 14 3.05 -5.02 -8.86
C ASP A 14 3.20 -4.14 -10.11
N THR A 15 3.53 -4.74 -11.26
CA THR A 15 3.62 -4.01 -12.53
C THR A 15 2.30 -3.35 -12.90
N ALA A 16 1.17 -4.06 -12.79
CA ALA A 16 -0.15 -3.52 -13.10
C ALA A 16 -0.53 -2.39 -12.13
N GLY A 17 -0.28 -2.57 -10.84
CA GLY A 17 -0.60 -1.61 -9.80
C GLY A 17 0.21 -0.32 -9.91
N TYR A 18 1.52 -0.41 -10.10
CA TYR A 18 2.37 0.79 -10.31
C TYR A 18 2.02 1.53 -11.61
N ALA A 19 1.71 0.80 -12.68
CA ALA A 19 1.26 1.43 -13.92
C ALA A 19 -0.04 2.23 -13.72
N LEU A 20 -1.05 1.63 -13.09
CA LEU A 20 -2.31 2.33 -12.80
C LEU A 20 -2.13 3.49 -11.80
N TRP A 21 -1.24 3.36 -10.82
CA TRP A 21 -0.91 4.47 -9.93
C TRP A 21 -0.28 5.64 -10.69
N THR A 22 0.63 5.36 -11.62
CA THR A 22 1.23 6.41 -12.45
C THR A 22 0.18 7.11 -13.32
N LEU A 23 -0.74 6.35 -13.92
CA LEU A 23 -1.84 6.89 -14.71
C LEU A 23 -2.80 7.73 -13.86
N GLU A 24 -3.13 7.28 -12.63
CA GLU A 24 -3.94 8.03 -11.68
C GLU A 24 -3.30 9.38 -11.32
N VAL A 25 -1.99 9.40 -11.02
CA VAL A 25 -1.27 10.64 -10.69
C VAL A 25 -1.24 11.62 -11.87
N GLY A 26 -1.26 11.09 -13.09
CA GLY A 26 -1.33 11.87 -14.32
C GLY A 26 -2.75 12.19 -14.78
N ASP A 27 -3.78 11.95 -13.96
CA ASP A 27 -5.20 12.16 -14.29
C ASP A 27 -5.63 11.49 -15.62
N TYR A 28 -5.00 10.36 -15.94
CA TYR A 28 -5.34 9.61 -17.16
C TYR A 28 -6.75 9.01 -17.05
N PRO A 29 -7.63 9.24 -18.03
CA PRO A 29 -9.00 8.74 -17.98
C PRO A 29 -9.06 7.20 -18.13
N ALA A 30 -10.10 6.60 -17.55
CA ALA A 30 -10.37 5.19 -17.78
C ALA A 30 -10.67 4.94 -19.27
N ASP A 31 -10.05 3.89 -19.81
CA ASP A 31 -10.22 3.41 -21.18
C ASP A 31 -10.33 1.86 -21.20
N PRO A 32 -10.58 1.21 -22.34
CA PRO A 32 -10.68 -0.24 -22.41
C PRO A 32 -9.41 -0.99 -21.96
N ILE A 33 -8.23 -0.36 -22.04
CA ILE A 33 -6.97 -0.96 -21.59
C ILE A 33 -6.92 -0.94 -20.05
N VAL A 34 -7.22 0.21 -19.46
CA VAL A 34 -7.34 0.39 -17.99
C VAL A 34 -8.40 -0.58 -17.43
N ASP A 35 -9.56 -0.70 -18.10
CA ASP A 35 -10.60 -1.65 -17.71
C ASP A 35 -10.12 -3.11 -17.72
N ALA A 36 -9.32 -3.50 -18.72
CA ALA A 36 -8.74 -4.84 -18.78
C ALA A 36 -7.72 -5.09 -17.66
N VAL A 37 -6.89 -4.11 -17.31
CA VAL A 37 -5.94 -4.21 -16.20
C VAL A 37 -6.69 -4.29 -14.86
N THR A 38 -7.73 -3.49 -14.68
CA THR A 38 -8.60 -3.54 -13.49
C THR A 38 -9.31 -4.90 -13.36
N HIS A 39 -9.76 -5.49 -14.47
CA HIS A 39 -10.32 -6.84 -14.50
C HIS A 39 -9.29 -7.89 -14.01
N PHE A 40 -8.05 -7.81 -14.49
CA PHE A 40 -6.96 -8.68 -14.02
C PHE A 40 -6.75 -8.53 -12.52
N LEU A 41 -6.69 -7.32 -11.99
CA LEU A 41 -6.53 -7.10 -10.54
C LEU A 41 -7.66 -7.70 -9.72
N LEU A 42 -8.90 -7.67 -10.20
CA LEU A 42 -10.04 -8.31 -9.53
C LEU A 42 -9.94 -9.85 -9.53
N ALA A 43 -9.40 -10.44 -10.58
CA ALA A 43 -9.26 -11.88 -10.74
C ALA A 43 -8.03 -12.46 -10.03
N SER A 44 -6.93 -11.69 -9.94
CA SER A 44 -5.61 -12.14 -9.50
C SER A 44 -5.53 -12.80 -8.13
N PRO A 45 -6.26 -12.34 -7.08
CA PRO A 45 -6.18 -12.99 -5.78
C PRO A 45 -6.74 -14.41 -5.75
N GLY A 46 -7.55 -14.81 -6.74
CA GLY A 46 -8.28 -16.08 -6.66
C GLY A 46 -9.13 -16.11 -5.38
N ASP A 47 -8.92 -17.13 -4.54
CA ASP A 47 -9.59 -17.29 -3.26
C ASP A 47 -8.91 -16.54 -2.10
N SER A 48 -7.76 -15.91 -2.35
CA SER A 48 -7.03 -15.14 -1.34
C SER A 48 -7.75 -13.84 -0.99
N ASN A 49 -7.57 -13.37 0.25
CA ASN A 49 -8.16 -12.11 0.72
C ASN A 49 -7.24 -10.90 0.47
N TYR A 50 -6.08 -11.11 -0.14
CA TYR A 50 -5.07 -10.11 -0.42
C TYR A 50 -4.34 -10.45 -1.72
N TRP A 51 -3.51 -9.56 -2.23
CA TRP A 51 -2.69 -9.76 -3.42
C TRP A 51 -1.26 -10.10 -3.02
N GLN A 52 -0.80 -11.27 -3.48
CA GLN A 52 0.54 -11.73 -3.21
C GLN A 52 1.57 -11.06 -4.11
N CYS A 53 2.68 -10.66 -3.51
CA CYS A 53 3.85 -10.21 -4.23
C CYS A 53 4.51 -11.40 -4.92
N SER A 54 4.75 -11.29 -6.22
CA SER A 54 5.43 -12.31 -7.01
C SER A 54 6.93 -12.03 -7.22
N SER A 55 7.38 -10.86 -6.79
CA SER A 55 8.77 -10.40 -6.90
C SER A 55 9.53 -10.59 -5.57
N ASN A 56 10.85 -10.53 -5.63
CA ASN A 56 11.71 -10.46 -4.45
C ASN A 56 12.79 -9.39 -4.68
N ARG A 57 12.34 -8.15 -4.79
CA ARG A 57 13.17 -6.96 -4.99
C ARG A 57 12.86 -5.92 -3.92
N PRO A 58 13.42 -6.10 -2.70
CA PRO A 58 13.19 -5.14 -1.63
C PRO A 58 13.72 -3.73 -1.99
N PRO A 59 13.14 -2.71 -1.38
CA PRO A 59 12.04 -2.75 -0.44
C PRO A 59 10.66 -2.82 -1.10
N SER A 60 10.44 -2.21 -2.25
CA SER A 60 9.12 -1.90 -2.82
C SER A 60 8.44 -3.06 -3.56
N GLU A 61 9.17 -4.12 -3.91
CA GLU A 61 8.62 -5.28 -4.64
C GLU A 61 8.96 -6.59 -3.92
N SER A 62 8.66 -6.68 -2.63
CA SER A 62 8.84 -7.89 -1.82
C SER A 62 7.81 -8.01 -0.70
N SER A 63 6.77 -7.17 -0.71
CA SER A 63 5.77 -7.10 0.34
C SER A 63 4.36 -7.34 -0.21
N ASP A 64 3.64 -8.29 0.37
CA ASP A 64 2.22 -8.51 0.09
C ASP A 64 1.37 -7.29 0.47
N PHE A 65 1.79 -6.51 1.47
CA PHE A 65 1.10 -5.28 1.87
C PHE A 65 1.23 -4.19 0.81
N THR A 66 2.43 -4.02 0.22
CA THR A 66 2.66 -3.08 -0.89
C THR A 66 1.84 -3.49 -2.11
N THR A 67 1.92 -4.76 -2.52
CA THR A 67 1.15 -5.30 -3.66
C THR A 67 -0.36 -5.15 -3.44
N THR A 68 -0.84 -5.43 -2.23
CA THR A 68 -2.26 -5.25 -1.86
C THR A 68 -2.68 -3.79 -1.92
N TYR A 69 -1.87 -2.87 -1.39
CA TYR A 69 -2.15 -1.43 -1.47
C TYR A 69 -2.28 -0.94 -2.91
N LEU A 70 -1.34 -1.34 -3.78
CA LEU A 70 -1.36 -0.98 -5.20
C LEU A 70 -2.65 -1.43 -5.88
N ALA A 71 -3.07 -2.67 -5.62
CA ALA A 71 -4.30 -3.22 -6.18
C ALA A 71 -5.55 -2.51 -5.67
N ILE A 72 -5.67 -2.30 -4.34
CA ILE A 72 -6.81 -1.57 -3.74
C ILE A 72 -6.92 -0.17 -4.34
N ARG A 73 -5.80 0.55 -4.42
CA ARG A 73 -5.75 1.91 -4.95
C ARG A 73 -6.23 1.95 -6.38
N ALA A 74 -5.68 1.09 -7.23
CA ALA A 74 -6.08 1.00 -8.63
C ALA A 74 -7.56 0.67 -8.79
N LEU A 75 -8.06 -0.30 -8.03
CA LEU A 75 -9.48 -0.69 -8.06
C LEU A 75 -10.40 0.45 -7.59
N LYS A 76 -10.03 1.19 -6.56
CA LYS A 76 -10.86 2.33 -6.08
C LYS A 76 -10.97 3.46 -7.10
N TYR A 77 -9.89 3.71 -7.85
CA TYR A 77 -9.87 4.80 -8.82
C TYR A 77 -10.49 4.40 -10.16
N TYR A 78 -10.19 3.19 -10.64
CA TYR A 78 -10.50 2.80 -12.02
C TYR A 78 -11.64 1.79 -12.19
N SER A 79 -12.19 1.18 -11.12
CA SER A 79 -13.28 0.20 -11.30
C SER A 79 -14.51 0.83 -11.94
N ASN A 80 -14.91 0.32 -13.09
CA ASN A 80 -16.13 0.74 -13.77
C ASN A 80 -17.40 0.19 -13.07
N LYS A 81 -18.58 0.61 -13.52
CA LYS A 81 -19.88 0.24 -12.91
C LYS A 81 -20.09 -1.28 -12.80
N ASN A 82 -19.62 -2.06 -13.80
CA ASN A 82 -19.77 -3.51 -13.81
C ASN A 82 -18.82 -4.21 -12.83
N GLN A 83 -17.70 -3.58 -12.48
CA GLN A 83 -16.66 -4.07 -11.57
C GLN A 83 -16.92 -3.71 -10.10
N GLN A 84 -17.74 -2.69 -9.83
CA GLN A 84 -17.96 -2.13 -8.50
C GLN A 84 -18.37 -3.18 -7.45
N THR A 85 -19.31 -4.08 -7.77
CA THR A 85 -19.77 -5.11 -6.84
C THR A 85 -18.64 -6.06 -6.46
N ALA A 86 -17.84 -6.50 -7.41
CA ALA A 86 -16.69 -7.36 -7.17
C ALA A 86 -15.61 -6.63 -6.36
N ALA A 87 -15.32 -5.37 -6.69
CA ALA A 87 -14.37 -4.55 -5.96
C ALA A 87 -14.80 -4.37 -4.49
N GLN A 88 -16.07 -4.06 -4.21
CA GLN A 88 -16.58 -3.93 -2.85
C GLN A 88 -16.46 -5.24 -2.05
N LYS A 89 -16.69 -6.39 -2.68
CA LYS A 89 -16.45 -7.68 -2.03
C LYS A 89 -14.98 -7.85 -1.66
N ARG A 90 -14.06 -7.51 -2.58
CA ARG A 90 -12.61 -7.54 -2.32
C ARG A 90 -12.22 -6.62 -1.16
N TYR A 91 -12.70 -5.37 -1.14
CA TYR A 91 -12.37 -4.44 -0.06
C TYR A 91 -12.77 -4.98 1.32
N LYS A 92 -13.95 -5.58 1.44
CA LYS A 92 -14.41 -6.17 2.71
C LYS A 92 -13.52 -7.33 3.17
N SER A 93 -13.16 -8.25 2.27
CA SER A 93 -12.31 -9.39 2.62
C SER A 93 -10.87 -8.95 2.91
N THR A 94 -10.36 -7.99 2.17
CA THR A 94 -9.01 -7.44 2.38
C THR A 94 -8.92 -6.65 3.68
N LEU A 95 -9.91 -5.85 4.01
CA LEU A 95 -9.94 -5.16 5.32
C LEU A 95 -9.92 -6.15 6.48
N LYS A 96 -10.70 -7.23 6.38
CA LYS A 96 -10.67 -8.28 7.42
C LYS A 96 -9.28 -8.93 7.55
N TRP A 97 -8.61 -9.18 6.43
CA TRP A 97 -7.23 -9.71 6.45
C TRP A 97 -6.26 -8.69 7.07
N LEU A 98 -6.29 -7.43 6.66
CA LEU A 98 -5.43 -6.38 7.20
C LEU A 98 -5.58 -6.23 8.72
N LEU A 99 -6.81 -6.26 9.24
CA LEU A 99 -7.05 -6.15 10.69
C LEU A 99 -6.49 -7.33 11.50
N ALA A 100 -6.25 -8.47 10.87
CA ALA A 100 -5.70 -9.68 11.52
C ALA A 100 -4.21 -9.92 11.18
N ALA A 101 -3.68 -9.24 10.18
CA ALA A 101 -2.32 -9.47 9.70
C ALA A 101 -1.26 -8.82 10.61
N THR A 102 -0.08 -9.41 10.63
CA THR A 102 1.08 -8.91 11.39
C THR A 102 2.19 -8.49 10.44
N PRO A 103 2.33 -7.19 10.14
CA PRO A 103 3.42 -6.67 9.31
C PRO A 103 4.77 -6.82 10.03
N LYS A 104 5.83 -7.15 9.29
CA LYS A 104 7.14 -7.48 9.86
C LYS A 104 8.19 -6.40 9.58
N THR A 105 8.26 -5.92 8.35
CA THR A 105 9.24 -4.92 7.92
C THR A 105 8.64 -3.52 8.01
N THR A 106 9.46 -2.48 7.92
CA THR A 106 8.95 -1.10 7.86
C THR A 106 8.11 -0.88 6.60
N GLU A 107 8.49 -1.45 5.47
CA GLU A 107 7.69 -1.44 4.25
C GLU A 107 6.31 -2.06 4.48
N ASP A 108 6.24 -3.26 5.09
CA ASP A 108 4.96 -3.89 5.43
C ASP A 108 4.09 -2.97 6.29
N LYS A 109 4.66 -2.40 7.37
CA LYS A 109 3.93 -1.54 8.30
C LYS A 109 3.38 -0.27 7.64
N VAL A 110 4.18 0.36 6.78
CA VAL A 110 3.77 1.55 6.04
C VAL A 110 2.61 1.24 5.10
N PHE A 111 2.73 0.21 4.26
CA PHE A 111 1.68 -0.11 3.30
C PHE A 111 0.47 -0.79 3.92
N HIS A 112 0.65 -1.47 5.06
CA HIS A 112 -0.45 -1.91 5.92
C HIS A 112 -1.28 -0.71 6.41
N LEU A 113 -0.64 0.29 7.03
CA LEU A 113 -1.31 1.50 7.50
C LEU A 113 -2.02 2.26 6.36
N ARG A 114 -1.35 2.42 5.22
CA ARG A 114 -1.93 3.06 4.03
C ARG A 114 -3.12 2.30 3.47
N SER A 115 -3.08 0.96 3.48
CA SER A 115 -4.19 0.13 3.03
C SER A 115 -5.40 0.23 3.96
N LEU A 116 -5.15 0.24 5.27
CA LEU A 116 -6.18 0.44 6.30
C LEU A 116 -6.87 1.81 6.14
N ASP A 117 -6.11 2.88 5.95
CA ASP A 117 -6.62 4.21 5.68
C ASP A 117 -7.48 4.23 4.41
N TYR A 118 -6.95 3.67 3.33
CA TYR A 118 -7.64 3.60 2.03
C TYR A 118 -8.97 2.84 2.10
N LEU A 119 -9.09 1.86 3.00
CA LEU A 119 -10.31 1.08 3.22
C LEU A 119 -11.17 1.61 4.37
N ASN A 120 -10.87 2.79 4.93
CA ASN A 120 -11.58 3.42 6.03
C ASN A 120 -11.69 2.49 7.26
N ALA A 121 -10.55 1.94 7.68
CA ALA A 121 -10.49 1.12 8.89
C ALA A 121 -10.89 1.90 10.14
N PRO A 122 -11.33 1.21 11.23
CA PRO A 122 -11.66 1.87 12.48
C PRO A 122 -10.50 2.71 13.04
N ALA A 123 -10.81 3.89 13.60
CA ALA A 123 -9.82 4.81 14.13
C ALA A 123 -8.89 4.19 15.19
N GLU A 124 -9.42 3.31 16.02
CA GLU A 124 -8.61 2.60 17.04
C GLU A 124 -7.57 1.66 16.39
N SER A 125 -7.92 0.99 15.28
CA SER A 125 -6.96 0.18 14.52
C SER A 125 -5.87 1.07 13.91
N MET A 126 -6.25 2.22 13.35
CA MET A 126 -5.30 3.19 12.79
C MET A 126 -4.30 3.67 13.83
N LYS A 127 -4.77 4.04 15.04
CA LYS A 127 -3.92 4.43 16.16
C LYS A 127 -3.00 3.31 16.60
N HIS A 128 -3.51 2.08 16.71
CA HIS A 128 -2.71 0.92 17.11
C HIS A 128 -1.54 0.69 16.15
N PHE A 129 -1.80 0.59 14.85
CA PHE A 129 -0.76 0.31 13.86
C PHE A 129 0.18 1.49 13.60
N SER A 130 -0.28 2.73 13.74
CA SER A 130 0.60 3.90 13.66
C SER A 130 1.54 4.02 14.85
N ALA A 131 1.11 3.61 16.05
CA ALA A 131 1.97 3.60 17.24
C ALA A 131 3.21 2.72 17.06
N ASP A 132 3.09 1.58 16.37
CA ASP A 132 4.23 0.71 16.05
C ASP A 132 5.27 1.40 15.16
N LEU A 133 4.80 2.18 14.17
CA LEU A 133 5.70 2.97 13.32
C LEU A 133 6.36 4.10 14.10
N LEU A 134 5.60 4.83 14.92
CA LEU A 134 6.13 5.92 15.75
C LEU A 134 7.15 5.41 16.76
N GLY A 135 6.87 4.28 17.40
CA GLY A 135 7.77 3.66 18.36
C GLY A 135 9.07 3.10 17.75
N ALA A 136 9.12 2.95 16.43
CA ALA A 136 10.31 2.48 15.71
C ALA A 136 11.25 3.60 15.25
N GLN A 137 10.93 4.88 15.52
CA GLN A 137 11.82 5.99 15.20
C GLN A 137 13.11 5.87 16.02
N GLN A 138 14.25 5.98 15.34
CA GLN A 138 15.57 5.87 15.99
C GLN A 138 16.00 7.22 16.58
N VAL A 139 17.08 7.17 17.39
CA VAL A 139 17.61 8.36 18.09
C VAL A 139 18.13 9.44 17.15
N ASP A 140 18.50 9.06 15.92
CA ASP A 140 18.91 9.99 14.87
C ASP A 140 17.73 10.65 14.15
N GLY A 141 16.49 10.27 14.50
CA GLY A 141 15.25 10.76 13.93
C GLY A 141 14.76 10.00 12.70
N GLY A 142 15.52 9.05 12.18
CA GLY A 142 15.17 8.25 11.02
C GLY A 142 14.44 6.94 11.37
N TRP A 143 14.13 6.17 10.33
CA TRP A 143 13.62 4.80 10.41
C TRP A 143 14.48 3.88 9.56
N SER A 144 14.64 2.65 10.02
CA SER A 144 15.31 1.58 9.28
C SER A 144 14.30 0.68 8.56
N GLN A 145 14.74 -0.08 7.55
CA GLN A 145 13.90 -1.04 6.84
C GLN A 145 13.57 -2.27 7.70
N LEU A 146 14.53 -2.71 8.50
CA LEU A 146 14.39 -3.88 9.38
C LEU A 146 14.91 -3.54 10.78
N ASN A 147 14.40 -4.26 11.78
CA ASN A 147 14.91 -4.15 13.15
C ASN A 147 16.42 -4.46 13.19
N GLY A 148 17.16 -3.60 13.86
CA GLY A 148 18.62 -3.73 14.03
C GLY A 148 19.45 -3.19 12.87
N MET A 149 18.85 -2.62 11.84
CA MET A 149 19.54 -1.85 10.81
C MET A 149 19.65 -0.37 11.23
N GLU A 150 20.58 0.34 10.61
CA GLU A 150 20.66 1.79 10.67
C GLU A 150 19.48 2.42 9.93
N SER A 151 19.15 3.67 10.29
CA SER A 151 18.15 4.45 9.57
C SER A 151 18.54 4.65 8.12
N ASP A 152 17.56 4.67 7.23
CA ASP A 152 17.78 4.98 5.82
C ASP A 152 16.74 5.96 5.28
N PRO A 153 17.11 6.75 4.23
CA PRO A 153 16.23 7.78 3.69
C PRO A 153 14.93 7.25 3.10
N TYR A 154 14.94 6.05 2.50
CA TYR A 154 13.74 5.47 1.92
C TYR A 154 12.72 5.09 3.01
N ALA A 155 13.15 4.34 4.03
CA ALA A 155 12.28 3.96 5.13
C ALA A 155 11.75 5.22 5.84
N THR A 156 12.62 6.19 6.14
CA THR A 156 12.24 7.44 6.80
C THR A 156 11.20 8.22 5.98
N ALA A 157 11.43 8.42 4.69
CA ALA A 157 10.50 9.16 3.83
C ALA A 157 9.15 8.44 3.69
N THR A 158 9.15 7.11 3.51
CA THR A 158 7.91 6.34 3.34
C THR A 158 7.08 6.31 4.63
N VAL A 159 7.70 6.19 5.80
CA VAL A 159 7.02 6.28 7.10
C VAL A 159 6.38 7.65 7.28
N LEU A 160 7.13 8.74 7.07
CA LEU A 160 6.59 10.10 7.18
C LEU A 160 5.40 10.32 6.25
N VAL A 161 5.50 9.90 4.99
CA VAL A 161 4.40 10.00 4.03
C VAL A 161 3.20 9.15 4.47
N GLY A 162 3.43 7.94 4.97
CA GLY A 162 2.37 7.06 5.45
C GLY A 162 1.60 7.67 6.63
N LEU A 163 2.32 8.14 7.64
CA LEU A 163 1.75 8.73 8.86
C LEU A 163 1.02 10.06 8.58
N ILE A 164 1.59 10.96 7.77
CA ILE A 164 0.96 12.24 7.41
C ILE A 164 -0.32 12.01 6.61
N ARG A 165 -0.27 11.18 5.56
CA ARG A 165 -1.43 10.97 4.68
C ARG A 165 -2.60 10.27 5.37
N SER A 166 -2.31 9.41 6.34
CA SER A 166 -3.32 8.74 7.16
C SER A 166 -3.78 9.57 8.36
N GLY A 167 -3.29 10.81 8.52
CA GLY A 167 -3.67 11.70 9.61
C GLY A 167 -3.21 11.24 11.00
N GLN A 168 -2.22 10.36 11.07
CA GLN A 168 -1.73 9.83 12.35
C GLN A 168 -0.68 10.71 13.00
N ILE A 169 -0.04 11.58 12.23
CA ILE A 169 0.80 12.68 12.72
C ILE A 169 0.50 13.96 11.96
N ASP A 170 0.85 15.09 12.55
CA ASP A 170 0.89 16.39 11.90
C ASP A 170 2.34 16.93 11.82
N ARG A 171 2.52 18.03 11.10
CA ARG A 171 3.85 18.64 10.89
C ARG A 171 4.44 19.30 12.12
N GLN A 172 3.68 19.47 13.20
CA GLN A 172 4.10 20.13 14.44
C GLN A 172 4.63 19.11 15.45
N GLN A 173 4.39 17.81 15.22
CA GLN A 173 4.84 16.76 16.12
C GLN A 173 6.34 16.48 15.98
N ALA A 174 6.99 16.19 17.12
CA ALA A 174 8.42 15.92 17.18
C ALA A 174 8.88 14.80 16.24
N ALA A 175 8.07 13.74 16.09
CA ALA A 175 8.41 12.64 15.20
C ALA A 175 8.55 13.10 13.72
N TYR A 176 7.69 14.03 13.28
CA TYR A 176 7.82 14.62 11.95
C TYR A 176 9.09 15.48 11.82
N ALA A 177 9.30 16.39 12.78
CA ALA A 177 10.46 17.30 12.75
C ALA A 177 11.78 16.52 12.77
N ASN A 178 11.89 15.50 13.63
CA ASN A 178 13.06 14.64 13.71
C ASN A 178 13.33 13.88 12.40
N GLY A 179 12.27 13.30 11.81
CA GLY A 179 12.40 12.58 10.53
C GLY A 179 12.81 13.48 9.36
N ILE A 180 12.30 14.72 9.31
CA ILE A 180 12.76 15.72 8.34
C ILE A 180 14.22 16.09 8.59
N SER A 181 14.62 16.32 9.84
CA SER A 181 16.02 16.60 10.19
C SER A 181 16.99 15.50 9.77
N TYR A 182 16.54 14.25 9.83
CA TYR A 182 17.35 13.12 9.35
C TYR A 182 17.53 13.14 7.82
N LEU A 183 16.52 13.62 7.06
CA LEU A 183 16.53 13.61 5.60
C LEU A 183 17.30 14.77 4.96
N VAL A 184 17.61 15.84 5.71
CA VAL A 184 18.24 17.08 5.20
C VAL A 184 19.55 17.38 5.91
#